data_bc690f305c3807192f45d3e3a5161b2a
#
_entry.id   bc690f305c3807192f45d3e3a5161b2a
#
_cell.length_a   1.000
_cell.length_b   1.000
_cell.length_c   1.000
_cell.angle_alpha   90.00
_cell.angle_beta   90.00
_cell.angle_gamma   90.00
#
_symmetry.space_group_name_H-M   'P 1'
#
loop_
_entity.id
_entity.type
_entity.pdbx_description
1 polymer ?
#
loop_
_entity_poly.entity_id
_entity_poly.type
_entity_poly.pdbx_seq_one_letter_code
_entity_poly.pdbx_strand_id
1 'polypeptide(L)'
;LDLTYLLTFGVDRPEEYEHYYKVMSDAVAYAQERKLRLVMKPHGGSSGASDEIVAVIKAVQHPNFKIWYDAGNIIYYTGKDPIEELKPIARHVTGFCAKDCGEVKGDVMIQFGTGKVNFAGVFAVLKAAGFDGPLMVECCKVGATAEETMANARANREFLEAVLAKV
;
A
#
# COMPACT_ATOMS: atom_id res chain seq x y z
N LEU A 1 -17.85 -10.55 12.09
CA LEU A 1 -17.29 -9.65 11.07
C LEU A 1 -16.78 -10.48 9.91
N ASP A 2 -17.30 -10.24 8.71
CA ASP A 2 -16.83 -10.90 7.48
C ASP A 2 -15.59 -10.18 6.96
N LEU A 3 -14.45 -10.35 7.66
CA LEU A 3 -13.16 -9.78 7.27
C LEU A 3 -12.48 -10.70 6.26
N THR A 4 -11.83 -10.11 5.26
CA THR A 4 -11.03 -10.83 4.26
C THR A 4 -9.53 -10.59 4.47
N TYR A 5 -9.18 -9.42 4.98
CA TYR A 5 -7.79 -9.00 5.15
C TYR A 5 -7.49 -8.60 6.58
N LEU A 6 -6.30 -8.96 7.04
CA LEU A 6 -5.69 -8.45 8.26
C LEU A 6 -4.42 -7.70 7.86
N LEU A 7 -4.41 -6.38 8.08
CA LEU A 7 -3.34 -5.50 7.64
C LEU A 7 -2.34 -5.23 8.78
N THR A 8 -1.05 -5.29 8.44
CA THR A 8 0.08 -4.95 9.30
C THR A 8 1.01 -3.97 8.60
N PHE A 9 1.87 -3.27 9.36
CA PHE A 9 2.72 -2.20 8.83
C PHE A 9 4.22 -2.51 8.86
N GLY A 10 4.65 -3.57 9.46
CA GLY A 10 6.06 -3.78 9.76
C GLY A 10 6.47 -3.11 11.08
N VAL A 11 7.77 -2.95 11.28
CA VAL A 11 8.38 -2.32 12.47
C VAL A 11 9.53 -1.40 12.04
N ASP A 12 9.77 -0.34 12.81
CA ASP A 12 10.73 0.70 12.43
C ASP A 12 12.16 0.37 12.87
N ARG A 13 12.34 -0.30 14.02
CA ARG A 13 13.65 -0.57 14.59
C ARG A 13 14.27 -1.83 14.02
N PRO A 14 15.49 -1.76 13.44
CA PRO A 14 16.14 -2.92 12.83
C PRO A 14 16.31 -4.12 13.76
N GLU A 15 16.53 -3.88 15.05
CA GLU A 15 16.64 -4.94 16.05
C GLU A 15 15.36 -5.74 16.28
N GLU A 16 14.22 -5.24 15.80
CA GLU A 16 12.93 -5.90 15.90
C GLU A 16 12.54 -6.69 14.62
N TYR A 17 13.30 -6.57 13.54
CA TYR A 17 12.94 -7.16 12.24
C TYR A 17 12.80 -8.68 12.32
N GLU A 18 13.76 -9.36 12.92
CA GLU A 18 13.73 -10.83 13.07
C GLU A 18 12.54 -11.29 13.90
N HIS A 19 12.24 -10.56 14.97
CA HIS A 19 11.06 -10.85 15.79
C HIS A 19 9.76 -10.65 15.01
N TYR A 20 9.66 -9.56 14.25
CA TYR A 20 8.50 -9.30 13.38
C TYR A 20 8.33 -10.39 12.33
N TYR A 21 9.41 -10.82 11.67
CA TYR A 21 9.36 -11.89 10.68
C TYR A 21 8.84 -13.19 11.27
N LYS A 22 9.32 -13.53 12.46
CA LYS A 22 8.85 -14.72 13.18
C LYS A 22 7.35 -14.62 13.50
N VAL A 23 6.89 -13.49 14.04
CA VAL A 23 5.46 -13.28 14.34
C VAL A 23 4.61 -13.42 13.09
N MET A 24 5.03 -12.85 11.94
CA MET A 24 4.30 -12.98 10.68
C MET A 24 4.27 -14.43 10.19
N SER A 25 5.38 -15.15 10.31
CA SER A 25 5.47 -16.57 9.93
C SER A 25 4.55 -17.45 10.78
N ASP A 26 4.49 -17.20 12.09
CA ASP A 26 3.61 -17.94 13.01
C ASP A 26 2.12 -17.60 12.76
N ALA A 27 1.82 -16.34 12.45
CA ALA A 27 0.43 -15.86 12.29
C ALA A 27 -0.19 -16.22 10.94
N VAL A 28 0.60 -16.34 9.87
CA VAL A 28 0.06 -16.41 8.50
C VAL A 28 -0.71 -17.70 8.21
N ALA A 29 -0.25 -18.84 8.73
CA ALA A 29 -0.97 -20.12 8.60
C ALA A 29 -2.28 -20.09 9.39
N TYR A 30 -2.24 -19.58 10.63
CA TYR A 30 -3.42 -19.40 11.46
C TYR A 30 -4.47 -18.48 10.82
N ALA A 31 -4.02 -17.38 10.19
CA ALA A 31 -4.90 -16.48 9.43
C ALA A 31 -5.57 -17.23 8.25
N GLN A 32 -4.78 -18.02 7.51
CA GLN A 32 -5.31 -18.79 6.38
C GLN A 32 -6.41 -19.79 6.81
N GLU A 33 -6.22 -20.51 7.91
CA GLU A 33 -7.25 -21.42 8.46
C GLU A 33 -8.59 -20.70 8.72
N ARG A 34 -8.53 -19.40 9.01
CA ARG A 34 -9.70 -18.54 9.27
C ARG A 34 -10.18 -17.76 8.05
N LYS A 35 -9.67 -18.11 6.86
CA LYS A 35 -9.98 -17.45 5.60
C LYS A 35 -9.62 -15.95 5.60
N LEU A 36 -8.66 -15.55 6.43
CA LEU A 36 -8.09 -14.21 6.48
C LEU A 36 -6.78 -14.18 5.71
N ARG A 37 -6.57 -13.18 4.88
CA ARG A 37 -5.30 -12.92 4.23
C ARG A 37 -4.49 -11.93 5.07
N LEU A 38 -3.28 -12.32 5.42
CA LEU A 38 -2.36 -11.42 6.12
C LEU A 38 -1.64 -10.56 5.10
N VAL A 39 -1.78 -9.24 5.22
CA VAL A 39 -1.19 -8.29 4.28
C VAL A 39 -0.32 -7.26 4.99
N MET A 40 0.81 -6.93 4.39
CA MET A 40 1.71 -5.88 4.85
C MET A 40 1.59 -4.64 3.95
N LYS A 41 1.42 -3.48 4.58
CA LYS A 41 1.38 -2.18 3.89
C LYS A 41 2.73 -1.46 4.06
N PRO A 42 3.32 -0.87 3.01
CA PRO A 42 4.49 0.00 3.14
C PRO A 42 4.25 1.14 4.12
N HIS A 43 5.14 1.25 5.14
CA HIS A 43 5.01 2.26 6.21
C HIS A 43 6.35 2.66 6.84
N GLY A 44 7.46 2.50 6.12
CA GLY A 44 8.81 2.70 6.66
C GLY A 44 9.39 1.44 7.31
N GLY A 45 10.57 1.54 7.87
CA GLY A 45 11.24 0.44 8.54
C GLY A 45 11.31 -0.85 7.69
N SER A 46 10.94 -1.99 8.28
CA SER A 46 10.93 -3.29 7.60
C SER A 46 9.92 -3.39 6.45
N SER A 47 9.10 -2.39 6.23
CA SER A 47 8.16 -2.27 5.11
C SER A 47 8.37 -0.98 4.30
N GLY A 48 9.56 -0.36 4.39
CA GLY A 48 9.85 0.94 3.79
C GLY A 48 9.92 0.91 2.27
N ALA A 49 10.80 0.10 1.74
CA ALA A 49 11.06 0.01 0.30
C ALA A 49 11.02 -1.46 -0.17
N SER A 50 11.20 -1.68 -1.47
CA SER A 50 11.09 -3.02 -2.06
C SER A 50 12.08 -4.03 -1.50
N ASP A 51 13.29 -3.60 -1.15
CA ASP A 51 14.32 -4.50 -0.61
C ASP A 51 13.91 -5.05 0.76
N GLU A 52 13.41 -4.18 1.67
CA GLU A 52 12.88 -4.57 2.96
C GLU A 52 11.64 -5.46 2.80
N ILE A 53 10.72 -5.08 1.91
CA ILE A 53 9.49 -5.85 1.64
C ILE A 53 9.83 -7.24 1.10
N VAL A 54 10.79 -7.35 0.18
CA VAL A 54 11.28 -8.63 -0.36
C VAL A 54 11.94 -9.47 0.75
N ALA A 55 12.66 -8.85 1.69
CA ALA A 55 13.24 -9.55 2.83
C ALA A 55 12.15 -10.18 3.71
N VAL A 56 11.08 -9.45 4.03
CA VAL A 56 9.92 -9.99 4.78
C VAL A 56 9.26 -11.14 4.01
N ILE A 57 8.99 -10.96 2.70
CA ILE A 57 8.37 -12.02 1.87
C ILE A 57 9.22 -13.30 1.89
N LYS A 58 10.56 -13.15 1.79
CA LYS A 58 11.49 -14.28 1.84
C LYS A 58 11.58 -14.95 3.21
N ALA A 59 11.42 -14.18 4.28
CA ALA A 59 11.44 -14.71 5.63
C ALA A 59 10.15 -15.48 5.95
N VAL A 60 8.98 -14.92 5.60
CA VAL A 60 7.68 -15.53 5.88
C VAL A 60 7.39 -16.74 4.97
N GLN A 61 7.76 -16.69 3.70
CA GLN A 61 7.65 -17.78 2.69
C GLN A 61 6.27 -18.45 2.63
N HIS A 62 5.20 -17.70 2.77
CA HIS A 62 3.87 -18.27 2.80
C HIS A 62 2.94 -17.62 1.77
N PRO A 63 2.15 -18.38 0.98
CA PRO A 63 1.31 -17.84 -0.10
C PRO A 63 0.19 -16.91 0.40
N ASN A 64 -0.22 -17.03 1.65
CA ASN A 64 -1.23 -16.18 2.27
C ASN A 64 -0.68 -14.86 2.83
N PHE A 65 0.65 -14.66 2.84
CA PHE A 65 1.28 -13.38 3.14
C PHE A 65 1.40 -12.56 1.86
N LYS A 66 0.79 -11.38 1.84
CA LYS A 66 0.68 -10.53 0.65
C LYS A 66 0.96 -9.07 0.99
N ILE A 67 0.97 -8.25 -0.04
CA ILE A 67 1.23 -6.82 0.08
C ILE A 67 -0.05 -6.04 -0.21
N TRP A 68 -0.30 -5.03 0.62
CA TRP A 68 -1.27 -3.99 0.38
C TRP A 68 -0.51 -2.72 0.01
N TYR A 69 -0.29 -2.50 -1.27
CA TYR A 69 0.63 -1.47 -1.74
C TYR A 69 0.09 -0.05 -1.51
N ASP A 70 0.99 0.88 -1.16
CA ASP A 70 0.69 2.30 -0.95
C ASP A 70 1.81 3.15 -1.57
N ALA A 71 1.54 3.69 -2.75
CA ALA A 71 2.52 4.46 -3.52
C ALA A 71 2.90 5.79 -2.84
N GLY A 72 1.93 6.43 -2.17
CA GLY A 72 2.18 7.66 -1.40
C GLY A 72 3.10 7.42 -0.22
N ASN A 73 2.96 6.28 0.46
CA ASN A 73 3.84 5.90 1.55
C ASN A 73 5.28 5.61 1.09
N ILE A 74 5.48 5.07 -0.10
CA ILE A 74 6.84 4.92 -0.65
C ILE A 74 7.52 6.29 -0.73
N ILE A 75 6.86 7.31 -1.29
CA ILE A 75 7.42 8.67 -1.34
C ILE A 75 7.59 9.21 0.09
N TYR A 76 6.56 9.12 0.91
CA TYR A 76 6.53 9.71 2.25
C TYR A 76 7.66 9.19 3.16
N TYR A 77 7.91 7.89 3.15
CA TYR A 77 8.90 7.26 4.04
C TYR A 77 10.31 7.20 3.44
N THR A 78 10.42 7.07 2.10
CA THR A 78 11.71 6.75 1.49
C THR A 78 12.17 7.75 0.43
N GLY A 79 11.26 8.53 -0.14
CA GLY A 79 11.55 9.42 -1.26
C GLY A 79 11.81 8.71 -2.60
N LYS A 80 11.69 7.38 -2.63
CA LYS A 80 11.95 6.57 -3.83
C LYS A 80 10.77 6.64 -4.82
N ASP A 81 11.02 6.21 -6.06
CA ASP A 81 10.00 6.12 -7.11
C ASP A 81 9.06 4.93 -6.84
N PRO A 82 7.75 5.16 -6.62
CA PRO A 82 6.81 4.09 -6.35
C PRO A 82 6.69 3.04 -7.47
N ILE A 83 6.95 3.41 -8.73
CA ILE A 83 6.91 2.48 -9.86
C ILE A 83 8.08 1.50 -9.78
N GLU A 84 9.28 2.02 -9.56
CA GLU A 84 10.48 1.19 -9.46
C GLU A 84 10.41 0.27 -8.23
N GLU A 85 9.94 0.79 -7.09
CA GLU A 85 9.76 -0.01 -5.87
C GLU A 85 8.62 -1.04 -5.97
N LEU A 86 7.64 -0.82 -6.85
CA LEU A 86 6.55 -1.78 -7.07
C LEU A 86 6.99 -2.99 -7.90
N LYS A 87 7.83 -2.80 -8.92
CA LYS A 87 8.19 -3.85 -9.90
C LYS A 87 8.62 -5.17 -9.25
N PRO A 88 9.53 -5.21 -8.26
CA PRO A 88 9.98 -6.47 -7.65
C PRO A 88 8.91 -7.21 -6.87
N ILE A 89 7.88 -6.52 -6.39
CA ILE A 89 6.85 -7.05 -5.48
C ILE A 89 5.45 -7.09 -6.10
N ALA A 90 5.26 -6.61 -7.32
CA ALA A 90 3.93 -6.43 -7.93
C ALA A 90 3.05 -7.70 -7.90
N ARG A 91 3.64 -8.89 -8.14
CA ARG A 91 2.93 -10.18 -8.09
C ARG A 91 2.44 -10.59 -6.69
N HIS A 92 2.94 -9.92 -5.66
CA HIS A 92 2.53 -10.16 -4.27
C HIS A 92 1.45 -9.17 -3.81
N VAL A 93 1.13 -8.15 -4.63
CA VAL A 93 0.14 -7.14 -4.28
C VAL A 93 -1.28 -7.69 -4.46
N THR A 94 -2.11 -7.57 -3.43
CA THR A 94 -3.51 -8.02 -3.43
C THR A 94 -4.49 -6.94 -2.98
N GLY A 95 -4.01 -5.76 -2.65
CA GLY A 95 -4.80 -4.57 -2.36
C GLY A 95 -3.95 -3.33 -2.55
N PHE A 96 -4.59 -2.20 -2.76
CA PHE A 96 -3.93 -0.93 -3.02
C PHE A 96 -4.55 0.18 -2.18
N CYS A 97 -3.73 0.91 -1.41
CA CYS A 97 -4.09 2.19 -0.83
C CYS A 97 -3.69 3.31 -1.79
N ALA A 98 -4.68 3.98 -2.35
CA ALA A 98 -4.47 5.19 -3.12
C ALA A 98 -4.26 6.36 -2.15
N LYS A 99 -3.06 6.85 -2.12
CA LYS A 99 -2.59 8.01 -1.37
C LYS A 99 -1.61 8.78 -2.24
N ASP A 100 -1.70 10.08 -2.24
CA ASP A 100 -0.71 10.93 -2.91
C ASP A 100 0.22 11.59 -1.90
N CYS A 101 1.43 11.92 -2.34
CA CYS A 101 2.45 12.56 -1.53
C CYS A 101 3.44 13.32 -2.43
N GLY A 102 3.83 14.52 -2.03
CA GLY A 102 4.74 15.37 -2.82
C GLY A 102 6.21 15.20 -2.47
N GLU A 103 6.55 14.80 -1.23
CA GLU A 103 7.92 14.72 -0.74
C GLU A 103 8.02 13.87 0.53
N VAL A 104 9.26 13.56 0.93
CA VAL A 104 9.52 12.81 2.17
C VAL A 104 8.95 13.57 3.38
N LYS A 105 8.12 12.88 4.16
CA LYS A 105 7.39 13.44 5.31
C LYS A 105 6.51 14.64 4.97
N GLY A 106 6.17 14.81 3.69
CA GLY A 106 5.26 15.86 3.21
C GLY A 106 3.80 15.62 3.57
N ASP A 107 2.95 16.59 3.22
CA ASP A 107 1.51 16.46 3.45
C ASP A 107 0.91 15.34 2.57
N VAL A 108 0.10 14.50 3.16
CA VAL A 108 -0.66 13.43 2.51
C VAL A 108 -2.17 13.73 2.47
N MET A 109 -2.60 14.79 3.17
CA MET A 109 -4.01 15.25 3.15
C MET A 109 -4.24 16.19 1.96
N ILE A 110 -3.88 15.73 0.77
CA ILE A 110 -3.91 16.46 -0.48
C ILE A 110 -4.85 15.80 -1.51
N GLN A 111 -5.22 16.55 -2.54
CA GLN A 111 -5.95 15.98 -3.67
C GLN A 111 -5.00 15.16 -4.55
N PHE A 112 -5.50 14.02 -5.05
CA PHE A 112 -4.74 13.15 -5.95
C PHE A 112 -4.40 13.88 -7.26
N GLY A 113 -3.18 13.66 -7.73
CA GLY A 113 -2.62 14.35 -8.89
C GLY A 113 -1.97 15.69 -8.56
N THR A 114 -1.98 16.14 -7.29
CA THR A 114 -1.23 17.33 -6.86
C THR A 114 0.12 16.99 -6.21
N GLY A 115 0.33 15.72 -5.87
CA GLY A 115 1.61 15.19 -5.41
C GLY A 115 2.48 14.65 -6.54
N LYS A 116 3.32 13.67 -6.23
CA LYS A 116 4.27 13.05 -7.18
C LYS A 116 3.91 11.61 -7.56
N VAL A 117 2.85 11.03 -7.03
CA VAL A 117 2.46 9.67 -7.40
C VAL A 117 1.98 9.64 -8.85
N ASN A 118 2.71 8.92 -9.69
CA ASN A 118 2.26 8.59 -11.05
C ASN A 118 1.29 7.40 -10.99
N PHE A 119 0.02 7.65 -10.66
CA PHE A 119 -1.01 6.62 -10.55
C PHE A 119 -1.16 5.78 -11.81
N ALA A 120 -1.09 6.40 -13.01
CA ALA A 120 -1.20 5.67 -14.27
C ALA A 120 -0.05 4.65 -14.43
N GLY A 121 1.18 5.06 -14.14
CA GLY A 121 2.33 4.15 -14.19
C GLY A 121 2.25 3.03 -13.15
N VAL A 122 1.80 3.34 -11.92
CA VAL A 122 1.59 2.34 -10.87
C VAL A 122 0.53 1.33 -11.31
N PHE A 123 -0.62 1.78 -11.82
CA PHE A 123 -1.69 0.88 -12.26
C PHE A 123 -1.30 0.07 -13.49
N ALA A 124 -0.48 0.61 -14.39
CA ALA A 124 0.05 -0.17 -15.52
C ALA A 124 0.91 -1.35 -15.04
N VAL A 125 1.78 -1.15 -14.03
CA VAL A 125 2.58 -2.23 -13.43
C VAL A 125 1.69 -3.25 -12.72
N LEU A 126 0.71 -2.81 -11.94
CA LEU A 126 -0.24 -3.69 -11.26
C LEU A 126 -1.06 -4.54 -12.26
N LYS A 127 -1.60 -3.90 -13.30
CA LYS A 127 -2.33 -4.60 -14.38
C LYS A 127 -1.46 -5.64 -15.07
N ALA A 128 -0.23 -5.30 -15.42
CA ALA A 128 0.72 -6.24 -16.04
C ALA A 128 1.06 -7.44 -15.12
N ALA A 129 0.99 -7.24 -13.79
CA ALA A 129 1.17 -8.29 -12.79
C ALA A 129 -0.10 -9.12 -12.50
N GLY A 130 -1.24 -8.82 -13.16
CA GLY A 130 -2.51 -9.52 -12.97
C GLY A 130 -3.26 -9.10 -11.70
N PHE A 131 -3.04 -7.90 -11.18
CA PHE A 131 -3.75 -7.38 -10.02
C PHE A 131 -5.26 -7.21 -10.31
N ASP A 132 -6.08 -7.75 -9.42
CA ASP A 132 -7.56 -7.69 -9.44
C ASP A 132 -8.16 -7.33 -8.07
N GLY A 133 -7.31 -6.85 -7.14
CA GLY A 133 -7.70 -6.56 -5.77
C GLY A 133 -8.42 -5.22 -5.58
N PRO A 134 -8.89 -4.95 -4.35
CA PRO A 134 -9.56 -3.70 -4.03
C PRO A 134 -8.61 -2.50 -4.05
N LEU A 135 -9.17 -1.35 -4.46
CA LEU A 135 -8.55 -0.04 -4.37
C LEU A 135 -9.24 0.76 -3.26
N MET A 136 -8.48 1.21 -2.28
CA MET A 136 -8.96 2.02 -1.17
C MET A 136 -8.44 3.46 -1.32
N VAL A 137 -9.32 4.44 -1.31
CA VAL A 137 -8.93 5.85 -1.19
C VAL A 137 -8.53 6.11 0.25
N GLU A 138 -7.29 6.51 0.46
CA GLU A 138 -6.76 6.87 1.78
C GLU A 138 -6.23 8.30 1.73
N CYS A 139 -6.62 9.12 2.68
CA CYS A 139 -6.38 10.54 2.76
C CYS A 139 -7.08 11.34 1.65
N CYS A 140 -7.47 12.55 1.99
CA CYS A 140 -7.93 13.58 1.08
C CYS A 140 -7.76 14.92 1.76
N LYS A 141 -7.78 16.01 0.99
CA LYS A 141 -7.80 17.35 1.55
C LYS A 141 -9.01 17.52 2.48
N VAL A 142 -8.75 17.91 3.73
CA VAL A 142 -9.80 18.23 4.69
C VAL A 142 -10.42 19.56 4.31
N GLY A 143 -11.75 19.61 4.21
CA GLY A 143 -12.52 20.84 4.00
C GLY A 143 -12.84 21.53 5.31
N ALA A 144 -13.39 22.75 5.22
CA ALA A 144 -13.88 23.48 6.39
C ALA A 144 -15.17 22.86 6.95
N THR A 145 -15.91 22.10 6.14
CA THR A 145 -17.14 21.39 6.51
C THR A 145 -17.06 19.91 6.15
N ALA A 146 -18.00 19.12 6.67
CA ALA A 146 -18.16 17.72 6.31
C ALA A 146 -18.47 17.56 4.81
N GLU A 147 -19.31 18.43 4.26
CA GLU A 147 -19.69 18.41 2.84
C GLU A 147 -18.48 18.67 1.94
N GLU A 148 -17.63 19.63 2.29
CA GLU A 148 -16.38 19.90 1.55
C GLU A 148 -15.44 18.71 1.62
N THR A 149 -15.28 18.10 2.80
CA THR A 149 -14.43 16.90 2.95
C THR A 149 -14.96 15.73 2.12
N MET A 150 -16.28 15.51 2.11
CA MET A 150 -16.91 14.49 1.26
C MET A 150 -16.72 14.78 -0.23
N ALA A 151 -16.80 16.05 -0.64
CA ALA A 151 -16.56 16.45 -2.03
C ALA A 151 -15.11 16.18 -2.43
N ASN A 152 -14.14 16.48 -1.56
CA ASN A 152 -12.73 16.20 -1.78
C ASN A 152 -12.45 14.68 -1.89
N ALA A 153 -13.05 13.87 -1.03
CA ALA A 153 -12.92 12.40 -1.10
C ALA A 153 -13.53 11.85 -2.40
N ARG A 154 -14.68 12.38 -2.83
CA ARG A 154 -15.32 12.02 -4.10
C ARG A 154 -14.41 12.39 -5.29
N ALA A 155 -13.85 13.58 -5.29
CA ALA A 155 -12.94 14.03 -6.34
C ALA A 155 -11.71 13.12 -6.46
N ASN A 156 -11.15 12.63 -5.33
CA ASN A 156 -10.07 11.63 -5.35
C ASN A 156 -10.51 10.30 -5.98
N ARG A 157 -11.72 9.82 -5.69
CA ARG A 157 -12.26 8.62 -6.31
C ARG A 157 -12.45 8.80 -7.83
N GLU A 158 -13.08 9.89 -8.24
CA GLU A 158 -13.31 10.21 -9.66
C GLU A 158 -12.00 10.35 -10.44
N PHE A 159 -10.97 10.95 -9.83
CA PHE A 159 -9.63 10.99 -10.39
C PHE A 159 -9.07 9.59 -10.66
N LEU A 160 -9.16 8.67 -9.70
CA LEU A 160 -8.70 7.29 -9.87
C LEU A 160 -9.49 6.55 -10.96
N GLU A 161 -10.81 6.69 -10.97
CA GLU A 161 -11.68 6.09 -12.01
C GLU A 161 -11.27 6.59 -13.41
N ALA A 162 -10.99 7.89 -13.55
CA ALA A 162 -10.53 8.47 -14.81
C ALA A 162 -9.12 7.99 -15.22
N VAL A 163 -8.22 7.73 -14.26
CA VAL A 163 -6.90 7.16 -14.54
C VAL A 163 -7.04 5.70 -14.97
N LEU A 164 -7.82 4.89 -14.23
CA LEU A 164 -8.04 3.47 -14.52
C LEU A 164 -8.68 3.24 -15.89
N ALA A 165 -9.57 4.12 -16.32
CA ALA A 165 -10.20 4.04 -17.64
C ALA A 165 -9.21 4.19 -18.82
N LYS A 166 -7.97 4.67 -18.55
CA LYS A 166 -6.93 4.91 -19.56
C LYS A 166 -5.81 3.87 -19.54
N VAL A 167 -5.77 3.02 -18.54
CA VAL A 167 -4.77 1.96 -18.34
C VAL A 167 -5.37 0.59 -18.69
#